data_80cabf80d25cedcb6fb567c3ab81c7a7
#
_entry.id   80cabf80d25cedcb6fb567c3ab81c7a7
#
_cell.length_a   1.000
_cell.length_b   1.000
_cell.length_c   1.000
_cell.angle_alpha   90.00
_cell.angle_beta   90.00
_cell.angle_gamma   90.00
#
_symmetry.space_group_name_H-M   'P 1'
#
loop_
_entity.id
_entity.type
_entity.pdbx_description
1 polymer ?
#
loop_
_entity_poly.entity_id
_entity_poly.type
_entity_poly.pdbx_seq_one_letter_code
_entity_poly.pdbx_strand_id
1 'polypeptide(L)'
;MSDTKFGVAVLGLHMGQAHFLAAIDHPQAELVAVCDLDQEMTSSTQSRYNVPVATTDWTELLDRPDIHIASICTPDWLHREMTCAFLDAGKHVMVEKPMAHTVEDCEAMVEAARRNNRKLMVAHVCRFYSFFEDAKRWSQDGTLGDVYYVETSYLHNYEQIGGVGNWRFDAEKRHPLVGGGCHAIDLARWICGDAEEVHAYGNHYNIPVQQWEDMITVNVKFQGGAIGRILNSTGCQRPYNIDLQLWGTKGTLQGDNTQDTALLSLREIDRHQWMRMPKPTMAKAVASELGHFIDCVVHDQTPLIDGVDGAKTVALAWAAIESIRTGQPVKCRNEF
;
A
#
# COMPACT_ATOMS: atom_id res chain seq x y z
N MET A 1 -22.79 9.70 22.50
CA MET A 1 -21.66 8.97 21.90
C MET A 1 -20.62 8.85 22.99
N SER A 2 -20.03 7.68 23.24
CA SER A 2 -19.07 7.54 24.35
C SER A 2 -17.82 8.36 24.02
N ASP A 3 -17.32 9.14 24.99
CA ASP A 3 -16.07 9.91 24.88
C ASP A 3 -14.79 9.01 24.90
N THR A 4 -14.95 7.70 24.65
CA THR A 4 -13.85 6.75 24.71
C THR A 4 -12.99 6.85 23.46
N LYS A 5 -11.78 7.35 23.61
CA LYS A 5 -10.78 7.39 22.55
C LYS A 5 -10.02 6.06 22.47
N PHE A 6 -9.66 5.69 21.25
CA PHE A 6 -8.83 4.51 20.99
C PHE A 6 -7.35 4.90 21.04
N GLY A 7 -6.59 4.25 21.93
CA GLY A 7 -5.16 4.47 22.03
C GLY A 7 -4.41 3.87 20.84
N VAL A 8 -3.58 4.69 20.19
CA VAL A 8 -2.77 4.35 19.03
C VAL A 8 -1.30 4.35 19.41
N ALA A 9 -0.58 3.29 19.05
CA ALA A 9 0.87 3.23 19.06
C ALA A 9 1.40 3.28 17.63
N VAL A 10 2.47 4.03 17.38
CA VAL A 10 3.14 4.12 16.06
C VAL A 10 4.58 3.66 16.19
N LEU A 11 4.97 2.69 15.34
CA LEU A 11 6.26 2.02 15.32
C LEU A 11 6.99 2.34 14.01
N GLY A 12 8.21 2.87 14.10
CA GLY A 12 8.97 3.36 12.94
C GLY A 12 8.60 4.80 12.60
N LEU A 13 9.31 5.77 13.15
CA LEU A 13 8.89 7.18 13.14
C LEU A 13 9.25 7.93 11.85
N HIS A 14 10.13 7.41 10.99
CA HIS A 14 10.41 8.04 9.70
C HIS A 14 9.17 8.04 8.79
N MET A 15 8.67 6.86 8.43
CA MET A 15 7.42 6.73 7.66
C MET A 15 6.21 7.01 8.53
N GLY A 16 6.26 6.62 9.80
CA GLY A 16 5.18 6.79 10.77
C GLY A 16 4.89 8.24 11.17
N GLN A 17 5.69 9.22 10.76
CA GLN A 17 5.41 10.63 11.07
C GLN A 17 4.01 11.05 10.61
N ALA A 18 3.62 10.69 9.41
CA ALA A 18 2.30 11.01 8.90
C ALA A 18 1.19 10.24 9.66
N HIS A 19 1.47 9.01 10.12
CA HIS A 19 0.54 8.20 10.90
C HIS A 19 0.33 8.76 12.31
N PHE A 20 1.39 9.14 13.03
CA PHE A 20 1.18 9.69 14.38
C PHE A 20 0.51 11.08 14.35
N LEU A 21 0.79 11.90 13.32
CA LEU A 21 0.06 13.17 13.14
C LEU A 21 -1.42 12.92 12.84
N ALA A 22 -1.73 11.93 12.00
CA ALA A 22 -3.10 11.53 11.74
C ALA A 22 -3.83 11.01 12.99
N ALA A 23 -3.14 10.26 13.86
CA ALA A 23 -3.69 9.80 15.13
C ALA A 23 -3.97 10.96 16.11
N ILE A 24 -3.10 11.97 16.15
CA ILE A 24 -3.32 13.19 16.97
C ILE A 24 -4.53 13.97 16.49
N ASP A 25 -4.71 14.10 15.17
CA ASP A 25 -5.77 14.89 14.57
C ASP A 25 -7.14 14.18 14.58
N HIS A 26 -7.19 12.87 14.81
CA HIS A 26 -8.43 12.09 14.75
C HIS A 26 -9.25 12.23 16.05
N PRO A 27 -10.56 12.57 15.97
CA PRO A 27 -11.37 12.88 17.15
C PRO A 27 -11.58 11.69 18.10
N GLN A 28 -11.55 10.46 17.58
CA GLN A 28 -11.76 9.22 18.34
C GLN A 28 -10.47 8.46 18.64
N ALA A 29 -9.30 9.06 18.40
CA ALA A 29 -8.00 8.48 18.71
C ALA A 29 -7.20 9.31 19.70
N GLU A 30 -6.25 8.64 20.37
CA GLU A 30 -5.23 9.26 21.19
C GLU A 30 -3.88 8.59 20.90
N LEU A 31 -2.87 9.38 20.55
CA LEU A 31 -1.52 8.89 20.40
C LEU A 31 -0.92 8.60 21.78
N VAL A 32 -0.85 7.33 22.15
CA VAL A 32 -0.39 6.91 23.51
C VAL A 32 1.05 6.44 23.53
N ALA A 33 1.58 5.97 22.39
CA ALA A 33 2.96 5.50 22.32
C ALA A 33 3.61 5.74 20.96
N VAL A 34 4.92 5.96 20.98
CA VAL A 34 5.79 5.95 19.81
C VAL A 34 7.01 5.07 20.08
N CYS A 35 7.44 4.35 19.02
CA CYS A 35 8.60 3.47 19.09
C CYS A 35 9.47 3.62 17.84
N ASP A 36 10.78 3.78 18.04
CA ASP A 36 11.79 3.72 16.97
C ASP A 36 13.12 3.30 17.61
N LEU A 37 14.01 2.66 16.85
CA LEU A 37 15.37 2.33 17.33
C LEU A 37 16.21 3.57 17.59
N ASP A 38 15.86 4.72 16.99
CA ASP A 38 16.50 6.01 17.21
C ASP A 38 15.95 6.66 18.48
N GLN A 39 16.77 6.61 19.57
CA GLN A 39 16.44 7.19 20.86
C GLN A 39 16.24 8.72 20.83
N GLU A 40 16.98 9.44 19.98
CA GLU A 40 16.84 10.87 19.86
C GLU A 40 15.51 11.22 19.18
N MET A 41 15.16 10.48 18.12
CA MET A 41 13.89 10.65 17.42
C MET A 41 12.69 10.35 18.32
N THR A 42 12.74 9.26 19.11
CA THR A 42 11.65 8.93 20.05
C THR A 42 11.50 10.00 21.12
N SER A 43 12.60 10.44 21.75
CA SER A 43 12.60 11.44 22.81
C SER A 43 12.13 12.82 22.32
N SER A 44 12.56 13.23 21.12
CA SER A 44 12.14 14.51 20.51
C SER A 44 10.66 14.48 20.12
N THR A 45 10.16 13.37 19.59
CA THR A 45 8.75 13.17 19.26
C THR A 45 7.89 13.20 20.52
N GLN A 46 8.31 12.47 21.58
CA GLN A 46 7.65 12.49 22.88
C GLN A 46 7.49 13.91 23.41
N SER A 47 8.59 14.65 23.48
CA SER A 47 8.62 16.01 24.05
C SER A 47 7.79 16.99 23.23
N ARG A 48 7.87 16.90 21.89
CA ARG A 48 7.20 17.81 20.98
C ARG A 48 5.68 17.64 20.97
N TYR A 49 5.20 16.42 21.06
CA TYR A 49 3.79 16.09 20.93
C TYR A 49 3.14 15.59 22.25
N ASN A 50 3.87 15.65 23.36
CA ASN A 50 3.44 15.18 24.69
C ASN A 50 2.94 13.73 24.67
N VAL A 51 3.64 12.85 23.94
CA VAL A 51 3.27 11.43 23.86
C VAL A 51 3.56 10.75 25.20
N PRO A 52 2.60 10.04 25.82
CA PRO A 52 2.79 9.41 27.12
C PRO A 52 3.97 8.45 27.17
N VAL A 53 4.17 7.65 26.12
CA VAL A 53 5.21 6.62 26.07
C VAL A 53 6.08 6.79 24.84
N ALA A 54 7.39 6.76 25.03
CA ALA A 54 8.40 6.67 24.00
C ALA A 54 9.41 5.59 24.37
N THR A 55 9.62 4.63 23.49
CA THR A 55 10.52 3.50 23.75
C THR A 55 11.31 3.11 22.50
N THR A 56 12.44 2.45 22.69
CA THR A 56 13.19 1.80 21.60
C THR A 56 12.93 0.29 21.52
N ASP A 57 12.18 -0.26 22.48
CA ASP A 57 11.77 -1.66 22.51
C ASP A 57 10.26 -1.78 22.32
N TRP A 58 9.85 -2.19 21.14
CA TRP A 58 8.43 -2.34 20.79
C TRP A 58 7.71 -3.42 21.61
N THR A 59 8.45 -4.38 22.20
CA THR A 59 7.87 -5.46 23.01
C THR A 59 7.23 -4.93 24.30
N GLU A 60 7.73 -3.81 24.84
CA GLU A 60 7.15 -3.15 26.01
C GLU A 60 5.72 -2.63 25.76
N LEU A 61 5.31 -2.51 24.49
CA LEU A 61 3.99 -2.00 24.11
C LEU A 61 2.92 -3.09 24.04
N LEU A 62 3.30 -4.38 24.00
CA LEU A 62 2.37 -5.49 23.79
C LEU A 62 1.33 -5.62 24.90
N ASP A 63 1.78 -5.55 26.17
CA ASP A 63 0.92 -5.77 27.35
C ASP A 63 0.18 -4.50 27.82
N ARG A 64 0.33 -3.39 27.13
CA ARG A 64 -0.31 -2.13 27.51
C ARG A 64 -1.81 -2.14 27.21
N PRO A 65 -2.69 -2.01 28.22
CA PRO A 65 -4.14 -2.06 28.02
C PRO A 65 -4.71 -0.80 27.36
N ASP A 66 -3.98 0.31 27.39
CA ASP A 66 -4.37 1.58 26.77
C ASP A 66 -4.04 1.66 25.26
N ILE A 67 -3.30 0.68 24.71
CA ILE A 67 -3.07 0.55 23.27
C ILE A 67 -4.14 -0.37 22.67
N HIS A 68 -4.91 0.13 21.73
CA HIS A 68 -5.95 -0.59 21.00
C HIS A 68 -5.55 -0.87 19.55
N ILE A 69 -4.78 0.06 18.96
CA ILE A 69 -4.33 0.04 17.56
C ILE A 69 -2.82 0.21 17.54
N ALA A 70 -2.12 -0.67 16.80
CA ALA A 70 -0.72 -0.49 16.46
C ALA A 70 -0.58 -0.15 14.96
N SER A 71 0.10 0.94 14.65
CA SER A 71 0.48 1.33 13.30
C SER A 71 1.96 1.01 13.08
N ILE A 72 2.24 0.00 12.26
CA ILE A 72 3.59 -0.54 12.02
C ILE A 72 4.13 0.07 10.73
N CYS A 73 5.12 0.94 10.88
CA CYS A 73 5.76 1.70 9.80
C CYS A 73 7.27 1.40 9.72
N THR A 74 7.67 0.24 10.18
CA THR A 74 9.04 -0.25 10.20
C THR A 74 9.48 -0.75 8.81
N PRO A 75 10.75 -1.16 8.62
CA PRO A 75 11.16 -1.83 7.40
C PRO A 75 10.44 -3.16 7.16
N ASP A 76 10.23 -3.50 5.89
CA ASP A 76 9.37 -4.59 5.39
C ASP A 76 9.59 -5.95 6.08
N TRP A 77 10.84 -6.32 6.35
CA TRP A 77 11.18 -7.63 6.96
C TRP A 77 10.79 -7.77 8.42
N LEU A 78 10.43 -6.67 9.09
CA LEU A 78 9.94 -6.65 10.47
C LEU A 78 8.40 -6.73 10.55
N HIS A 79 7.71 -6.52 9.43
CA HIS A 79 6.26 -6.42 9.41
C HIS A 79 5.56 -7.65 9.97
N ARG A 80 5.98 -8.86 9.54
CA ARG A 80 5.38 -10.11 10.01
C ARG A 80 5.51 -10.29 11.52
N GLU A 81 6.73 -10.17 12.05
CA GLU A 81 7.00 -10.39 13.47
C GLU A 81 6.17 -9.46 14.34
N MET A 82 6.27 -8.15 14.08
CA MET A 82 5.55 -7.14 14.85
C MET A 82 4.04 -7.27 14.69
N THR A 83 3.53 -7.44 13.46
CA THR A 83 2.08 -7.57 13.22
C THR A 83 1.50 -8.77 13.95
N CYS A 84 2.12 -9.95 13.84
CA CYS A 84 1.63 -11.13 14.54
C CYS A 84 1.65 -10.94 16.06
N ALA A 85 2.72 -10.36 16.62
CA ALA A 85 2.83 -10.13 18.06
C ALA A 85 1.75 -9.16 18.58
N PHE A 86 1.49 -8.05 17.90
CA PHE A 86 0.43 -7.11 18.29
C PHE A 86 -0.97 -7.71 18.14
N LEU A 87 -1.23 -8.47 17.08
CA LEU A 87 -2.49 -9.19 16.92
C LEU A 87 -2.69 -10.23 18.04
N ASP A 88 -1.64 -10.98 18.38
CA ASP A 88 -1.67 -11.97 19.46
C ASP A 88 -1.83 -11.32 20.84
N ALA A 89 -1.32 -10.10 21.02
CA ALA A 89 -1.59 -9.27 22.19
C ALA A 89 -2.98 -8.61 22.18
N GLY A 90 -3.85 -8.98 21.22
CA GLY A 90 -5.24 -8.51 21.14
C GLY A 90 -5.40 -7.09 20.59
N LYS A 91 -4.40 -6.54 19.89
CA LYS A 91 -4.48 -5.21 19.27
C LYS A 91 -4.94 -5.32 17.83
N HIS A 92 -5.62 -4.28 17.31
CA HIS A 92 -5.83 -4.10 15.88
C HIS A 92 -4.56 -3.55 15.24
N VAL A 93 -4.26 -3.95 14.00
CA VAL A 93 -2.99 -3.57 13.37
C VAL A 93 -3.22 -2.94 12.00
N MET A 94 -2.61 -1.80 11.77
CA MET A 94 -2.36 -1.26 10.45
C MET A 94 -0.87 -1.40 10.16
N VAL A 95 -0.52 -2.03 9.04
CA VAL A 95 0.88 -2.23 8.64
C VAL A 95 1.18 -1.50 7.35
N GLU A 96 2.32 -0.83 7.28
CA GLU A 96 2.80 -0.21 6.05
C GLU A 96 2.98 -1.24 4.92
N LYS A 97 2.89 -0.74 3.71
CA LYS A 97 3.12 -1.55 2.51
C LYS A 97 4.63 -1.73 2.20
N PRO A 98 5.01 -2.83 1.59
CA PRO A 98 4.20 -4.02 1.32
C PRO A 98 3.78 -4.69 2.62
N MET A 99 2.69 -5.46 2.60
CA MET A 99 2.22 -6.18 3.79
C MET A 99 3.35 -7.01 4.45
N ALA A 100 4.06 -7.76 3.63
CA ALA A 100 5.28 -8.48 3.99
C ALA A 100 6.12 -8.72 2.74
N HIS A 101 7.33 -9.27 2.91
CA HIS A 101 8.21 -9.60 1.78
C HIS A 101 7.77 -10.88 1.07
N THR A 102 7.30 -11.91 1.79
CA THR A 102 6.91 -13.21 1.26
C THR A 102 5.40 -13.47 1.38
N VAL A 103 4.90 -14.41 0.57
CA VAL A 103 3.50 -14.84 0.63
C VAL A 103 3.21 -15.58 1.94
N GLU A 104 4.15 -16.38 2.40
CA GLU A 104 4.07 -17.15 3.65
C GLU A 104 3.97 -16.22 4.88
N ASP A 105 4.69 -15.11 4.87
CA ASP A 105 4.58 -14.11 5.92
C ASP A 105 3.22 -13.43 5.92
N CYS A 106 2.68 -13.13 4.74
CA CYS A 106 1.32 -12.61 4.62
C CYS A 106 0.27 -13.59 5.15
N GLU A 107 0.40 -14.88 4.87
CA GLU A 107 -0.48 -15.93 5.42
C GLU A 107 -0.45 -15.95 6.95
N ALA A 108 0.75 -15.92 7.53
CA ALA A 108 0.91 -15.89 8.98
C ALA A 108 0.22 -14.68 9.62
N MET A 109 0.29 -13.51 8.97
CA MET A 109 -0.37 -12.28 9.44
C MET A 109 -1.89 -12.37 9.31
N VAL A 110 -2.42 -12.89 8.19
CA VAL A 110 -3.86 -13.11 8.00
C VAL A 110 -4.41 -14.08 9.03
N GLU A 111 -3.71 -15.18 9.28
CA GLU A 111 -4.11 -16.17 10.27
C GLU A 111 -4.05 -15.61 11.69
N ALA A 112 -3.03 -14.78 12.02
CA ALA A 112 -2.96 -14.08 13.30
C ALA A 112 -4.17 -13.15 13.52
N ALA A 113 -4.56 -12.39 12.51
CA ALA A 113 -5.74 -11.51 12.56
C ALA A 113 -7.03 -12.33 12.78
N ARG A 114 -7.18 -13.43 12.03
CA ARG A 114 -8.35 -14.31 12.11
C ARG A 114 -8.48 -14.99 13.48
N ARG A 115 -7.41 -15.64 13.96
CA ARG A 115 -7.48 -16.40 15.24
C ARG A 115 -7.72 -15.50 16.45
N ASN A 116 -7.29 -14.23 16.39
CA ASN A 116 -7.45 -13.27 17.48
C ASN A 116 -8.71 -12.39 17.31
N ASN A 117 -9.46 -12.57 16.23
CA ASN A 117 -10.59 -11.70 15.86
C ASN A 117 -10.21 -10.21 15.94
N ARG A 118 -9.08 -9.85 15.30
CA ARG A 118 -8.59 -8.48 15.22
C ARG A 118 -8.52 -8.03 13.77
N LYS A 119 -8.71 -6.74 13.56
CA LYS A 119 -8.62 -6.13 12.22
C LYS A 119 -7.15 -5.96 11.87
N LEU A 120 -6.83 -6.34 10.64
CA LEU A 120 -5.55 -6.09 9.99
C LEU A 120 -5.82 -5.30 8.71
N MET A 121 -5.18 -4.14 8.57
CA MET A 121 -5.23 -3.33 7.37
C MET A 121 -3.82 -3.11 6.83
N VAL A 122 -3.67 -3.13 5.51
CA VAL A 122 -2.43 -2.78 4.82
C VAL A 122 -2.52 -1.37 4.27
N ALA A 123 -1.48 -0.56 4.52
CA ALA A 123 -1.44 0.86 4.16
C ALA A 123 -1.14 1.08 2.67
N HIS A 124 -2.06 0.72 1.79
CA HIS A 124 -2.02 1.06 0.37
C HIS A 124 -2.60 2.45 0.13
N VAL A 125 -1.84 3.47 0.52
CA VAL A 125 -2.24 4.89 0.54
C VAL A 125 -2.81 5.40 -0.78
N CYS A 126 -2.46 4.78 -1.91
CA CYS A 126 -2.97 5.17 -3.22
C CYS A 126 -4.50 5.07 -3.32
N ARG A 127 -5.13 4.15 -2.59
CA ARG A 127 -6.60 4.03 -2.58
C ARG A 127 -7.31 5.20 -1.88
N PHE A 128 -6.56 6.07 -1.19
CA PHE A 128 -7.04 7.27 -0.50
C PHE A 128 -6.64 8.58 -1.20
N TYR A 129 -6.09 8.50 -2.41
CA TYR A 129 -5.91 9.67 -3.26
C TYR A 129 -7.17 9.90 -4.09
N SER A 130 -7.72 11.10 -4.02
CA SER A 130 -8.99 11.45 -4.65
C SER A 130 -9.08 11.07 -6.12
N PHE A 131 -7.99 11.17 -6.90
CA PHE A 131 -7.97 10.75 -8.30
C PHE A 131 -8.20 9.24 -8.44
N PHE A 132 -7.55 8.42 -7.62
CA PHE A 132 -7.73 6.97 -7.69
C PHE A 132 -9.07 6.53 -7.10
N GLU A 133 -9.60 7.24 -6.09
CA GLU A 133 -10.97 7.05 -5.59
C GLU A 133 -12.01 7.36 -6.69
N ASP A 134 -11.84 8.47 -7.41
CA ASP A 134 -12.70 8.83 -8.54
C ASP A 134 -12.60 7.80 -9.66
N ALA A 135 -11.41 7.32 -9.99
CA ALA A 135 -11.18 6.27 -10.98
C ALA A 135 -11.93 4.97 -10.59
N LYS A 136 -11.83 4.57 -9.32
CA LYS A 136 -12.58 3.41 -8.79
C LYS A 136 -14.08 3.62 -8.89
N ARG A 137 -14.58 4.77 -8.45
CA ARG A 137 -16.00 5.11 -8.53
C ARG A 137 -16.51 5.07 -9.98
N TRP A 138 -15.81 5.71 -10.93
CA TRP A 138 -16.20 5.73 -12.35
C TRP A 138 -16.10 4.37 -13.04
N SER A 139 -15.26 3.47 -12.53
CA SER A 139 -15.22 2.08 -13.00
C SER A 139 -16.44 1.25 -12.54
N GLN A 140 -17.18 1.73 -11.51
CA GLN A 140 -18.28 1.00 -10.89
C GLN A 140 -19.66 1.63 -11.17
N ASP A 141 -19.74 2.96 -11.33
CA ASP A 141 -21.01 3.69 -11.50
C ASP A 141 -21.52 3.72 -12.96
N GLY A 142 -20.77 3.09 -13.87
CA GLY A 142 -21.12 3.00 -15.29
C GLY A 142 -20.62 4.18 -16.13
N THR A 143 -19.91 5.16 -15.54
CA THR A 143 -19.31 6.31 -16.28
C THR A 143 -18.35 5.83 -17.36
N LEU A 144 -17.45 4.90 -17.03
CA LEU A 144 -16.52 4.31 -18.00
C LEU A 144 -17.13 3.11 -18.76
N GLY A 145 -18.30 2.60 -18.34
CA GLY A 145 -18.85 1.32 -18.79
C GLY A 145 -18.03 0.15 -18.25
N ASP A 146 -18.00 -0.99 -18.95
CA ASP A 146 -17.20 -2.14 -18.57
C ASP A 146 -15.72 -1.85 -18.82
N VAL A 147 -14.91 -1.81 -17.77
CA VAL A 147 -13.46 -1.64 -17.90
C VAL A 147 -12.86 -2.95 -18.40
N TYR A 148 -12.26 -2.93 -19.57
CA TYR A 148 -11.66 -4.09 -20.23
C TYR A 148 -10.13 -4.04 -20.26
N TYR A 149 -9.52 -2.87 -19.98
CA TYR A 149 -8.07 -2.70 -19.93
C TYR A 149 -7.65 -1.73 -18.82
N VAL A 150 -6.60 -2.09 -18.09
CA VAL A 150 -5.96 -1.24 -17.09
C VAL A 150 -4.47 -1.17 -17.32
N GLU A 151 -3.90 0.02 -17.19
CA GLU A 151 -2.46 0.22 -17.16
C GLU A 151 -2.08 1.02 -15.93
N THR A 152 -1.08 0.54 -15.19
CA THR A 152 -0.56 1.21 -14.00
C THR A 152 0.96 1.18 -14.00
N SER A 153 1.59 2.19 -13.40
CA SER A 153 3.03 2.17 -13.22
C SER A 153 3.47 2.68 -11.84
N TYR A 154 4.61 2.17 -11.40
CA TYR A 154 5.41 2.71 -10.31
C TYR A 154 6.81 2.99 -10.84
N LEU A 155 7.13 4.28 -10.99
CA LEU A 155 8.37 4.77 -11.59
C LEU A 155 9.10 5.66 -10.60
N HIS A 156 10.18 5.16 -10.02
CA HIS A 156 10.89 5.85 -8.95
C HIS A 156 12.39 5.55 -9.00
N ASN A 157 13.22 6.53 -9.27
CA ASN A 157 14.67 6.34 -9.25
C ASN A 157 15.18 6.04 -7.83
N TYR A 158 15.80 4.88 -7.65
CA TYR A 158 16.30 4.40 -6.35
C TYR A 158 17.78 4.69 -6.11
N GLU A 159 18.49 5.32 -7.05
CA GLU A 159 19.95 5.58 -6.88
C GLU A 159 20.30 6.21 -5.53
N GLN A 160 19.41 7.04 -4.98
CA GLN A 160 19.68 7.82 -3.77
C GLN A 160 18.75 7.45 -2.58
N ILE A 161 17.95 6.41 -2.69
CA ILE A 161 16.94 6.07 -1.67
C ILE A 161 17.08 4.66 -1.09
N GLY A 162 18.29 4.15 -1.01
CA GLY A 162 18.57 2.81 -0.43
C GLY A 162 18.11 2.62 1.03
N GLY A 163 17.85 3.71 1.73
CA GLY A 163 17.55 3.69 3.17
C GLY A 163 18.80 3.56 4.04
N VAL A 164 18.64 3.60 5.36
CA VAL A 164 19.75 3.41 6.31
C VAL A 164 20.34 2.02 6.09
N GLY A 165 21.66 1.96 5.83
CA GLY A 165 22.36 0.70 5.53
C GLY A 165 21.99 0.08 4.17
N ASN A 166 21.37 0.84 3.27
CA ASN A 166 21.00 0.39 1.91
C ASN A 166 20.10 -0.86 1.87
N TRP A 167 19.32 -1.10 2.88
CA TRP A 167 18.50 -2.31 3.01
C TRP A 167 17.53 -2.54 1.84
N ARG A 168 17.12 -1.50 1.14
CA ARG A 168 16.23 -1.60 -0.04
C ARG A 168 16.89 -2.31 -1.22
N PHE A 169 18.22 -2.44 -1.21
CA PHE A 169 18.99 -3.16 -2.22
C PHE A 169 19.38 -4.59 -1.77
N ASP A 170 19.08 -4.94 -0.53
CA ASP A 170 19.32 -6.28 0.01
C ASP A 170 18.25 -7.24 -0.54
N ALA A 171 18.70 -8.19 -1.34
CA ALA A 171 17.82 -9.15 -2.02
C ALA A 171 17.01 -10.04 -1.06
N GLU A 172 17.54 -10.30 0.14
CA GLU A 172 16.85 -11.11 1.15
C GLU A 172 15.74 -10.33 1.86
N LYS A 173 15.85 -8.98 1.87
CA LYS A 173 14.92 -8.10 2.57
C LYS A 173 13.85 -7.49 1.69
N ARG A 174 14.17 -7.27 0.40
CA ARG A 174 13.25 -6.56 -0.48
C ARG A 174 13.46 -6.88 -1.95
N HIS A 175 12.37 -7.23 -2.64
CA HIS A 175 12.28 -7.19 -4.09
C HIS A 175 11.60 -5.88 -4.55
N PRO A 176 12.10 -5.15 -5.56
CA PRO A 176 11.55 -3.85 -5.96
C PRO A 176 10.08 -3.92 -6.40
N LEU A 177 9.66 -4.99 -7.04
CA LEU A 177 8.26 -5.17 -7.45
C LEU A 177 7.34 -5.36 -6.24
N VAL A 178 7.78 -6.07 -5.20
CA VAL A 178 7.05 -6.24 -3.94
C VAL A 178 7.01 -4.93 -3.17
N GLY A 179 8.17 -4.29 -2.96
CA GLY A 179 8.30 -3.15 -2.07
C GLY A 179 7.81 -1.81 -2.64
N GLY A 180 8.01 -1.59 -3.94
CA GLY A 180 7.59 -0.36 -4.65
C GLY A 180 6.45 -0.60 -5.61
N GLY A 181 6.60 -1.59 -6.48
CA GLY A 181 5.61 -1.97 -7.49
C GLY A 181 4.25 -2.38 -6.92
N CYS A 182 4.18 -2.75 -5.63
CA CYS A 182 2.91 -3.07 -4.96
C CYS A 182 1.85 -1.96 -5.10
N HIS A 183 2.22 -0.69 -5.20
CA HIS A 183 1.26 0.39 -5.45
C HIS A 183 0.55 0.24 -6.80
N ALA A 184 1.30 -0.04 -7.85
CA ALA A 184 0.75 -0.24 -9.19
C ALA A 184 -0.06 -1.54 -9.27
N ILE A 185 0.43 -2.62 -8.64
CA ILE A 185 -0.27 -3.90 -8.55
C ILE A 185 -1.60 -3.74 -7.81
N ASP A 186 -1.58 -3.08 -6.67
CA ASP A 186 -2.75 -2.85 -5.83
C ASP A 186 -3.82 -2.04 -6.58
N LEU A 187 -3.45 -0.95 -7.24
CA LEU A 187 -4.36 -0.14 -8.04
C LEU A 187 -5.01 -0.95 -9.16
N ALA A 188 -4.25 -1.76 -9.90
CA ALA A 188 -4.79 -2.59 -10.97
C ALA A 188 -5.79 -3.62 -10.42
N ARG A 189 -5.46 -4.31 -9.31
CA ARG A 189 -6.34 -5.25 -8.64
C ARG A 189 -7.58 -4.58 -8.05
N TRP A 190 -7.42 -3.41 -7.42
CA TRP A 190 -8.56 -2.68 -6.86
C TRP A 190 -9.61 -2.31 -7.91
N ILE A 191 -9.18 -1.96 -9.11
CA ILE A 191 -10.09 -1.62 -10.22
C ILE A 191 -10.69 -2.88 -10.86
N CYS A 192 -9.85 -3.84 -11.28
CA CYS A 192 -10.24 -4.94 -12.15
C CYS A 192 -10.53 -6.26 -11.38
N GLY A 193 -10.30 -6.30 -10.08
CA GLY A 193 -10.48 -7.50 -9.25
C GLY A 193 -9.26 -8.41 -9.25
N ASP A 194 -9.46 -9.66 -8.85
CA ASP A 194 -8.40 -10.63 -8.69
C ASP A 194 -7.79 -11.06 -10.03
N ALA A 195 -6.46 -11.16 -10.07
CA ALA A 195 -5.75 -11.64 -11.23
C ALA A 195 -5.86 -13.16 -11.37
N GLU A 196 -6.07 -13.63 -12.60
CA GLU A 196 -6.04 -15.06 -12.94
C GLU A 196 -4.62 -15.53 -13.23
N GLU A 197 -3.90 -14.76 -14.09
CA GLU A 197 -2.60 -15.15 -14.62
C GLU A 197 -1.76 -13.89 -14.96
N VAL A 198 -0.45 -14.03 -14.83
CA VAL A 198 0.52 -13.00 -15.24
C VAL A 198 1.61 -13.58 -16.13
N HIS A 199 2.12 -12.73 -17.05
CA HIS A 199 3.35 -13.00 -17.80
C HIS A 199 4.23 -11.74 -17.74
N ALA A 200 5.47 -11.91 -17.28
CA ALA A 200 6.33 -10.78 -16.98
C ALA A 200 7.73 -10.90 -17.62
N TYR A 201 8.31 -9.74 -17.90
CA TYR A 201 9.71 -9.58 -18.32
C TYR A 201 10.39 -8.57 -17.43
N GLY A 202 11.65 -8.80 -17.13
CA GLY A 202 12.50 -7.89 -16.37
C GLY A 202 13.88 -7.78 -16.95
N ASN A 203 14.54 -6.65 -16.67
CA ASN A 203 15.96 -6.46 -16.97
C ASN A 203 16.61 -5.58 -15.90
N HIS A 204 17.95 -5.52 -15.93
CA HIS A 204 18.75 -4.79 -14.97
C HIS A 204 19.84 -3.99 -15.68
N TYR A 205 19.77 -2.66 -15.65
CA TYR A 205 20.70 -1.78 -16.37
C TYR A 205 21.25 -0.62 -15.54
N ASN A 206 20.46 -0.02 -14.63
CA ASN A 206 20.74 1.31 -14.11
C ASN A 206 21.14 1.36 -12.63
N ILE A 207 20.80 0.35 -11.82
CA ILE A 207 21.12 0.33 -10.38
C ILE A 207 22.10 -0.81 -10.05
N PRO A 208 23.42 -0.62 -10.22
CA PRO A 208 24.38 -1.74 -10.10
C PRO A 208 24.40 -2.43 -8.73
N VAL A 209 24.01 -1.69 -7.66
CA VAL A 209 23.96 -2.23 -6.29
C VAL A 209 22.71 -3.03 -5.99
N GLN A 210 21.67 -2.92 -6.82
CA GLN A 210 20.44 -3.70 -6.73
C GLN A 210 20.70 -5.08 -7.36
N GLN A 211 20.27 -6.13 -6.68
CA GLN A 211 20.48 -7.51 -7.18
C GLN A 211 19.33 -8.01 -8.06
N TRP A 212 18.19 -7.35 -8.01
CA TRP A 212 16.99 -7.64 -8.80
C TRP A 212 16.87 -6.74 -10.02
N GLU A 213 15.91 -7.05 -10.87
CA GLU A 213 15.55 -6.21 -12.02
C GLU A 213 15.22 -4.79 -11.59
N ASP A 214 15.77 -3.79 -12.28
CA ASP A 214 15.45 -2.38 -12.08
C ASP A 214 14.37 -1.86 -13.03
N MET A 215 13.95 -2.72 -13.99
CA MET A 215 12.83 -2.51 -14.89
C MET A 215 12.05 -3.80 -15.07
N ILE A 216 10.74 -3.76 -14.80
CA ILE A 216 9.84 -4.91 -14.90
C ILE A 216 8.55 -4.48 -15.61
N THR A 217 8.08 -5.29 -16.55
CA THR A 217 6.76 -5.18 -17.15
C THR A 217 5.98 -6.47 -16.93
N VAL A 218 4.73 -6.34 -16.48
CA VAL A 218 3.85 -7.47 -16.18
C VAL A 218 2.57 -7.31 -17.01
N ASN A 219 2.26 -8.28 -17.85
CA ASN A 219 0.94 -8.42 -18.46
C ASN A 219 0.07 -9.24 -17.53
N VAL A 220 -1.15 -8.78 -17.28
CA VAL A 220 -2.08 -9.39 -16.33
C VAL A 220 -3.37 -9.75 -17.04
N LYS A 221 -3.91 -10.94 -16.77
CA LYS A 221 -5.27 -11.35 -17.07
C LYS A 221 -6.05 -11.40 -15.76
N PHE A 222 -7.16 -10.69 -15.68
CA PHE A 222 -8.03 -10.66 -14.50
C PHE A 222 -9.18 -11.66 -14.64
N GLN A 223 -9.67 -12.18 -13.52
CA GLN A 223 -10.78 -13.16 -13.50
C GLN A 223 -12.06 -12.60 -14.15
N GLY A 224 -12.30 -11.29 -14.05
CA GLY A 224 -13.41 -10.59 -14.70
C GLY A 224 -13.29 -10.44 -16.23
N GLY A 225 -12.21 -10.94 -16.84
CA GLY A 225 -11.96 -10.88 -18.29
C GLY A 225 -11.22 -9.63 -18.76
N ALA A 226 -11.02 -8.63 -17.90
CA ALA A 226 -10.14 -7.50 -18.21
C ALA A 226 -8.70 -7.98 -18.35
N ILE A 227 -7.91 -7.27 -19.13
CA ILE A 227 -6.46 -7.45 -19.21
C ILE A 227 -5.75 -6.16 -18.80
N GLY A 228 -4.46 -6.24 -18.49
CA GLY A 228 -3.73 -5.05 -18.10
C GLY A 228 -2.22 -5.16 -18.23
N ARG A 229 -1.57 -4.01 -18.04
CA ARG A 229 -0.12 -3.91 -17.94
C ARG A 229 0.26 -3.17 -16.66
N ILE A 230 1.18 -3.75 -15.91
CA ILE A 230 1.79 -3.13 -14.73
C ILE A 230 3.27 -2.89 -15.04
N LEU A 231 3.73 -1.66 -14.82
CA LEU A 231 5.11 -1.27 -15.06
C LEU A 231 5.78 -0.89 -13.73
N ASN A 232 6.94 -1.44 -13.47
CA ASN A 232 7.75 -1.08 -12.31
C ASN A 232 9.16 -0.72 -12.75
N SER A 233 9.64 0.46 -12.40
CA SER A 233 11.06 0.81 -12.59
C SER A 233 11.62 1.52 -11.38
N THR A 234 12.74 1.00 -10.88
CA THR A 234 13.59 1.64 -9.87
C THR A 234 14.80 2.33 -10.48
N GLY A 235 15.09 2.07 -11.77
CA GLY A 235 16.23 2.63 -12.49
C GLY A 235 15.91 3.78 -13.45
N CYS A 236 14.64 4.21 -13.55
CA CYS A 236 14.24 5.25 -14.50
C CYS A 236 14.75 6.64 -14.12
N GLN A 237 15.22 7.40 -15.11
CA GLN A 237 15.68 8.78 -14.93
C GLN A 237 14.51 9.76 -15.11
N ARG A 238 13.63 9.83 -14.12
CA ARG A 238 12.44 10.72 -14.11
C ARG A 238 11.97 11.01 -12.69
N PRO A 239 11.15 12.06 -12.46
CA PRO A 239 10.48 12.28 -11.18
C PRO A 239 9.61 11.08 -10.78
N TYR A 240 9.47 10.85 -9.47
CA TYR A 240 8.58 9.84 -8.91
C TYR A 240 7.17 9.92 -9.49
N ASN A 241 6.68 8.80 -10.01
CA ASN A 241 5.40 8.75 -10.67
C ASN A 241 4.64 7.44 -10.38
N ILE A 242 3.37 7.59 -10.06
CA ILE A 242 2.38 6.50 -10.08
C ILE A 242 1.29 6.95 -11.03
N ASP A 243 1.07 6.21 -12.11
CA ASP A 243 0.02 6.50 -13.07
C ASP A 243 -1.06 5.41 -13.12
N LEU A 244 -2.20 5.79 -13.68
CA LEU A 244 -3.33 4.91 -13.94
C LEU A 244 -3.98 5.31 -15.25
N GLN A 245 -4.22 4.31 -16.11
CA GLN A 245 -5.06 4.42 -17.29
C GLN A 245 -6.13 3.34 -17.25
N LEU A 246 -7.37 3.72 -17.54
CA LEU A 246 -8.52 2.82 -17.63
C LEU A 246 -9.20 2.97 -18.96
N TRP A 247 -9.42 1.86 -19.68
CA TRP A 247 -10.20 1.85 -20.92
C TRP A 247 -11.47 1.04 -20.68
N GLY A 248 -12.59 1.75 -20.75
CA GLY A 248 -13.91 1.16 -20.61
C GLY A 248 -14.71 1.28 -21.90
N THR A 249 -15.81 0.58 -21.98
CA THR A 249 -16.68 0.54 -23.18
C THR A 249 -17.35 1.88 -23.49
N LYS A 250 -17.44 2.78 -22.50
CA LYS A 250 -18.02 4.12 -22.64
C LYS A 250 -17.03 5.26 -22.47
N GLY A 251 -15.85 5.01 -21.90
CA GLY A 251 -14.88 6.08 -21.68
C GLY A 251 -13.48 5.58 -21.37
N THR A 252 -12.53 6.51 -21.47
CA THR A 252 -11.12 6.29 -21.11
C THR A 252 -10.70 7.36 -20.13
N LEU A 253 -10.00 6.95 -19.05
CA LEU A 253 -9.45 7.81 -18.02
C LEU A 253 -7.94 7.65 -17.98
N GLN A 254 -7.22 8.77 -17.81
CA GLN A 254 -5.77 8.77 -17.62
C GLN A 254 -5.37 9.83 -16.60
N GLY A 255 -4.46 9.49 -15.68
CA GLY A 255 -3.88 10.44 -14.75
C GLY A 255 -2.77 9.83 -13.91
N ASP A 256 -2.10 10.68 -13.16
CA ASP A 256 -0.97 10.30 -12.32
C ASP A 256 -0.89 11.16 -11.04
N ASN A 257 0.09 10.87 -10.18
CA ASN A 257 0.30 11.61 -8.94
C ASN A 257 1.03 12.95 -9.10
N THR A 258 1.52 13.31 -10.28
CA THR A 258 2.38 14.48 -10.50
C THR A 258 1.63 15.68 -11.07
N GLN A 259 0.54 15.44 -11.79
CA GLN A 259 -0.26 16.47 -12.43
C GLN A 259 -1.46 16.86 -11.57
N ASP A 260 -1.93 18.10 -11.72
CA ASP A 260 -3.15 18.61 -11.08
C ASP A 260 -4.42 18.37 -11.93
N THR A 261 -4.25 17.68 -13.05
CA THR A 261 -5.32 17.34 -13.99
C THR A 261 -5.26 15.87 -14.40
N ALA A 262 -6.44 15.26 -14.54
CA ALA A 262 -6.63 13.99 -15.22
C ALA A 262 -7.27 14.22 -16.59
N LEU A 263 -7.14 13.24 -17.47
CA LEU A 263 -7.72 13.26 -18.80
C LEU A 263 -8.86 12.24 -18.88
N LEU A 264 -10.04 12.69 -19.28
CA LEU A 264 -11.22 11.86 -19.45
C LEU A 264 -11.77 12.02 -20.86
N SER A 265 -12.06 10.94 -21.56
CA SER A 265 -12.77 10.92 -22.84
C SER A 265 -14.01 10.05 -22.69
N LEU A 266 -15.20 10.58 -22.99
CA LEU A 266 -16.46 9.86 -22.93
C LEU A 266 -17.08 9.75 -24.33
N ARG A 267 -17.48 8.54 -24.71
CA ARG A 267 -18.04 8.22 -26.01
C ARG A 267 -19.29 9.06 -26.36
N GLU A 268 -20.09 9.37 -25.36
CA GLU A 268 -21.36 10.11 -25.52
C GLU A 268 -21.16 11.63 -25.68
N ILE A 269 -20.01 12.17 -25.21
CA ILE A 269 -19.72 13.60 -25.31
C ILE A 269 -18.93 13.89 -26.58
N ASP A 270 -17.68 13.48 -26.63
CA ASP A 270 -16.82 13.55 -27.82
C ASP A 270 -15.66 12.55 -27.67
N ARG A 271 -15.74 11.44 -28.41
CA ARG A 271 -14.72 10.38 -28.38
C ARG A 271 -13.36 10.78 -28.98
N HIS A 272 -13.27 11.97 -29.59
CA HIS A 272 -12.04 12.45 -30.21
C HIS A 272 -11.30 13.50 -29.39
N GLN A 273 -11.83 13.88 -28.23
CA GLN A 273 -11.23 14.91 -27.38
C GLN A 273 -11.05 14.44 -25.93
N TRP A 274 -9.99 14.95 -25.31
CA TRP A 274 -9.75 14.81 -23.89
C TRP A 274 -10.39 15.98 -23.14
N MET A 275 -11.22 15.67 -22.18
CA MET A 275 -11.64 16.62 -21.16
C MET A 275 -10.57 16.64 -20.05
N ARG A 276 -10.14 17.84 -19.67
CA ARG A 276 -9.24 18.03 -18.54
C ARG A 276 -10.07 18.13 -17.26
N MET A 277 -9.84 17.18 -16.36
CA MET A 277 -10.53 17.13 -15.07
C MET A 277 -9.56 17.61 -13.99
N PRO A 278 -9.82 18.77 -13.34
CA PRO A 278 -9.01 19.18 -12.19
C PRO A 278 -9.04 18.11 -11.10
N LYS A 279 -7.89 17.82 -10.52
CA LYS A 279 -7.80 16.91 -9.38
C LYS A 279 -6.93 17.53 -8.29
N PRO A 280 -7.28 17.32 -7.01
CA PRO A 280 -6.46 17.80 -5.91
C PRO A 280 -5.10 17.12 -5.91
N THR A 281 -4.12 17.82 -5.36
CA THR A 281 -2.81 17.23 -5.07
C THR A 281 -2.91 16.23 -3.93
N MET A 282 -1.96 15.30 -3.87
CA MET A 282 -1.95 14.13 -2.98
C MET A 282 -1.83 14.44 -1.46
N ALA A 283 -2.04 15.69 -1.02
CA ALA A 283 -1.98 16.05 0.38
C ALA A 283 -3.11 15.40 1.19
N LYS A 284 -2.77 14.73 2.32
CA LYS A 284 -3.66 14.16 3.34
C LYS A 284 -4.12 12.70 3.15
N ALA A 285 -3.66 11.95 2.15
CA ALA A 285 -4.10 10.56 1.97
C ALA A 285 -3.75 9.65 3.17
N VAL A 286 -2.59 9.81 3.80
CA VAL A 286 -2.22 9.05 5.01
C VAL A 286 -3.15 9.35 6.18
N ALA A 287 -3.58 10.61 6.36
CA ALA A 287 -4.55 10.95 7.40
C ALA A 287 -5.92 10.30 7.14
N SER A 288 -6.35 10.27 5.88
CA SER A 288 -7.60 9.59 5.48
C SER A 288 -7.50 8.09 5.68
N GLU A 289 -6.35 7.50 5.37
CA GLU A 289 -6.09 6.07 5.49
C GLU A 289 -6.12 5.58 6.94
N LEU A 290 -5.36 6.22 7.83
CA LEU A 290 -5.39 5.87 9.25
C LEU A 290 -6.76 6.21 9.88
N GLY A 291 -7.37 7.34 9.51
CA GLY A 291 -8.71 7.70 9.95
C GLY A 291 -9.74 6.62 9.57
N HIS A 292 -9.71 6.15 8.33
CA HIS A 292 -10.56 5.03 7.89
C HIS A 292 -10.35 3.77 8.74
N PHE A 293 -9.09 3.42 9.07
CA PHE A 293 -8.83 2.25 9.90
C PHE A 293 -9.36 2.42 11.32
N ILE A 294 -9.18 3.59 11.93
CA ILE A 294 -9.74 3.91 13.25
C ILE A 294 -11.27 3.78 13.20
N ASP A 295 -11.93 4.35 12.20
CA ASP A 295 -13.37 4.24 12.01
C ASP A 295 -13.83 2.78 11.87
N CYS A 296 -13.08 1.95 11.13
CA CYS A 296 -13.36 0.53 11.00
C CYS A 296 -13.26 -0.22 12.34
N VAL A 297 -12.32 0.17 13.20
CA VAL A 297 -12.19 -0.39 14.55
C VAL A 297 -13.35 0.06 15.44
N VAL A 298 -13.67 1.35 15.43
CA VAL A 298 -14.74 1.96 16.24
C VAL A 298 -16.12 1.38 15.90
N HIS A 299 -16.39 1.19 14.60
CA HIS A 299 -17.72 0.79 14.10
C HIS A 299 -17.80 -0.71 13.75
N ASP A 300 -16.77 -1.48 14.07
CA ASP A 300 -16.63 -2.92 13.75
C ASP A 300 -16.84 -3.23 12.26
N GLN A 301 -16.29 -2.39 11.38
CA GLN A 301 -16.35 -2.57 9.93
C GLN A 301 -15.07 -3.26 9.40
N THR A 302 -15.19 -3.91 8.24
CA THR A 302 -14.02 -4.45 7.54
C THR A 302 -13.24 -3.31 6.88
N PRO A 303 -11.90 -3.23 7.06
CA PRO A 303 -11.08 -2.24 6.38
C PRO A 303 -11.11 -2.38 4.86
N LEU A 304 -10.95 -1.26 4.15
CA LEU A 304 -10.92 -1.22 2.67
C LEU A 304 -9.83 -2.11 2.08
N ILE A 305 -8.72 -2.26 2.79
CA ILE A 305 -7.58 -3.10 2.40
C ILE A 305 -7.27 -4.03 3.58
N ASP A 306 -8.04 -5.09 3.72
CA ASP A 306 -7.79 -6.07 4.78
C ASP A 306 -6.54 -6.92 4.49
N GLY A 307 -6.17 -7.78 5.46
CA GLY A 307 -4.99 -8.62 5.32
C GLY A 307 -5.04 -9.56 4.11
N VAL A 308 -6.23 -10.08 3.75
CA VAL A 308 -6.40 -10.95 2.59
C VAL A 308 -6.16 -10.17 1.29
N ASP A 309 -6.69 -8.97 1.19
CA ASP A 309 -6.50 -8.13 0.00
C ASP A 309 -5.03 -7.71 -0.16
N GLY A 310 -4.35 -7.34 0.94
CA GLY A 310 -2.90 -7.07 0.94
C GLY A 310 -2.05 -8.28 0.54
N ALA A 311 -2.39 -9.46 1.03
CA ALA A 311 -1.71 -10.72 0.70
C ALA A 311 -1.81 -11.05 -0.81
N LYS A 312 -2.96 -10.83 -1.42
CA LYS A 312 -3.17 -11.02 -2.87
C LYS A 312 -2.28 -10.09 -3.71
N THR A 313 -2.01 -8.87 -3.23
CA THR A 313 -1.09 -7.93 -3.90
C THR A 313 0.34 -8.46 -3.88
N VAL A 314 0.80 -9.00 -2.76
CA VAL A 314 2.11 -9.63 -2.63
C VAL A 314 2.20 -10.90 -3.48
N ALA A 315 1.15 -11.74 -3.49
CA ALA A 315 1.10 -12.95 -4.28
C ALA A 315 1.19 -12.70 -5.80
N LEU A 316 0.51 -11.65 -6.31
CA LEU A 316 0.64 -11.25 -7.71
C LEU A 316 2.08 -10.80 -8.04
N ALA A 317 2.72 -10.04 -7.15
CA ALA A 317 4.11 -9.64 -7.33
C ALA A 317 5.04 -10.86 -7.46
N TRP A 318 4.88 -11.86 -6.58
CA TRP A 318 5.69 -13.09 -6.64
C TRP A 318 5.36 -13.96 -7.85
N ALA A 319 4.11 -14.02 -8.29
CA ALA A 319 3.76 -14.70 -9.54
C ALA A 319 4.46 -14.06 -10.75
N ALA A 320 4.57 -12.72 -10.78
CA ALA A 320 5.30 -12.01 -11.82
C ALA A 320 6.82 -12.27 -11.76
N ILE A 321 7.40 -12.30 -10.56
CA ILE A 321 8.82 -12.65 -10.34
C ILE A 321 9.10 -14.08 -10.83
N GLU A 322 8.23 -15.03 -10.50
CA GLU A 322 8.33 -16.41 -10.97
C GLU A 322 8.19 -16.49 -12.51
N SER A 323 7.33 -15.67 -13.09
CA SER A 323 7.19 -15.58 -14.55
C SER A 323 8.47 -15.07 -15.22
N ILE A 324 9.14 -14.07 -14.65
CA ILE A 324 10.46 -13.60 -15.14
C ILE A 324 11.47 -14.72 -15.09
N ARG A 325 11.54 -15.46 -13.96
CA ARG A 325 12.50 -16.53 -13.73
C ARG A 325 12.29 -17.71 -14.68
N THR A 326 11.05 -18.07 -14.98
CA THR A 326 10.71 -19.26 -15.78
C THR A 326 10.51 -18.97 -17.26
N GLY A 327 10.24 -17.70 -17.62
CA GLY A 327 9.83 -17.31 -18.97
C GLY A 327 8.43 -17.83 -19.36
N GLN A 328 7.60 -18.22 -18.39
CA GLN A 328 6.27 -18.79 -18.61
C GLN A 328 5.21 -17.97 -17.90
N PRO A 329 3.93 -17.99 -18.38
CA PRO A 329 2.82 -17.47 -17.62
C PRO A 329 2.64 -18.21 -16.29
N VAL A 330 2.25 -17.47 -15.23
CA VAL A 330 2.05 -18.00 -13.88
C VAL A 330 0.67 -17.64 -13.38
N LYS A 331 -0.05 -18.60 -12.81
CA LYS A 331 -1.34 -18.38 -12.17
C LYS A 331 -1.18 -17.63 -10.86
N CYS A 332 -2.06 -16.67 -10.61
CA CYS A 332 -2.05 -15.91 -9.38
C CYS A 332 -2.81 -16.63 -8.26
N ARG A 333 -2.25 -16.60 -7.06
CA ARG A 333 -2.92 -17.09 -5.86
C ARG A 333 -3.86 -16.02 -5.32
N ASN A 334 -5.12 -16.40 -5.02
CA ASN A 334 -6.16 -15.50 -4.54
C ASN A 334 -6.87 -15.99 -3.26
N GLU A 335 -6.41 -17.09 -2.66
CA GLU A 335 -6.98 -17.66 -1.43
C GLU A 335 -5.95 -17.62 -0.30
N PHE A 336 -6.39 -17.11 0.88
CA PHE A 336 -5.58 -16.87 2.07
C PHE A 336 -6.37 -17.12 3.36
#